data_a086c2b55e3454b80c98d5296a156da2
#
_entry.id   a086c2b55e3454b80c98d5296a156da2
#
_cell.length_a   1.000
_cell.length_b   1.000
_cell.length_c   1.000
_cell.angle_alpha   90.00
_cell.angle_beta   90.00
_cell.angle_gamma   90.00
#
_symmetry.space_group_name_H-M   'P 1'
#
loop_
_entity.id
_entity.type
_entity.pdbx_description
1 polymer ?
#
loop_
_entity_poly.entity_id
_entity_poly.type
_entity_poly.pdbx_seq_one_letter_code
_entity_poly.pdbx_strand_id
1 'polypeptide(L)'
;MVYADYTYYSSTYMGAVSEEDFPRLAVRASSFLDYYTRNKAADNATLDAIKMCCCALVDKYAVIEAAQALAVRNLANAAANDAEVKSETVGSYSRTLATGGESAMSALNATDGAKNLLAATCNEYLAHTGLLYRGGGCACTLPTL
;
A
#
# COMPACT_ATOMS: atom_id res chain seq x y z
N MET A 1 -16.78 -4.63 -1.68
CA MET A 1 -16.61 -5.80 -2.58
C MET A 1 -15.13 -6.17 -2.61
N VAL A 2 -14.78 -7.44 -2.58
CA VAL A 2 -13.39 -7.91 -2.68
C VAL A 2 -13.15 -8.38 -4.12
N TYR A 3 -12.09 -7.89 -4.76
CA TYR A 3 -11.83 -8.13 -6.18
C TYR A 3 -11.06 -9.41 -6.49
N ALA A 4 -10.31 -9.94 -5.52
CA ALA A 4 -9.57 -11.20 -5.66
C ALA A 4 -9.76 -12.06 -4.42
N ASP A 5 -9.86 -13.38 -4.63
CA ASP A 5 -9.87 -14.36 -3.56
C ASP A 5 -8.47 -14.95 -3.33
N TYR A 6 -8.30 -15.68 -2.23
CA TYR A 6 -7.02 -16.30 -1.90
C TYR A 6 -6.60 -17.37 -2.91
N THR A 7 -7.56 -18.06 -3.50
CA THR A 7 -7.29 -19.07 -4.54
C THR A 7 -6.62 -18.43 -5.76
N TYR A 8 -7.15 -17.31 -6.23
CA TYR A 8 -6.53 -16.54 -7.31
C TYR A 8 -5.15 -16.00 -6.93
N TYR A 9 -5.03 -15.45 -5.71
CA TYR A 9 -3.78 -14.90 -5.19
C TYR A 9 -2.68 -15.97 -5.11
N SER A 10 -2.98 -17.15 -4.60
CA SER A 10 -2.00 -18.22 -4.42
C SER A 10 -1.66 -18.96 -5.71
N SER A 11 -2.65 -19.17 -6.60
CA SER A 11 -2.45 -19.98 -7.82
C SER A 11 -2.04 -19.16 -9.04
N THR A 12 -2.59 -17.97 -9.22
CA THR A 12 -2.39 -17.15 -10.43
C THR A 12 -1.36 -16.05 -10.18
N TYR A 13 -1.52 -15.29 -9.10
CA TYR A 13 -0.59 -14.23 -8.75
C TYR A 13 0.69 -14.77 -8.06
N MET A 14 0.59 -15.89 -7.36
CA MET A 14 1.70 -16.54 -6.62
C MET A 14 2.30 -15.65 -5.53
N GLY A 15 1.45 -14.99 -4.75
CA GLY A 15 1.87 -14.11 -3.66
C GLY A 15 2.35 -14.87 -2.41
N ALA A 16 2.97 -14.15 -1.50
CA ALA A 16 3.61 -14.71 -0.31
C ALA A 16 2.85 -14.47 1.01
N VAL A 17 1.75 -13.74 0.98
CA VAL A 17 0.93 -13.46 2.17
C VAL A 17 0.18 -14.72 2.61
N SER A 18 0.06 -14.94 3.93
CA SER A 18 -0.64 -16.08 4.49
C SER A 18 -2.15 -16.02 4.23
N GLU A 19 -2.79 -17.19 4.25
CA GLU A 19 -4.24 -17.30 4.09
C GLU A 19 -5.02 -16.58 5.21
N GLU A 20 -4.43 -16.51 6.40
CA GLU A 20 -5.05 -15.81 7.56
C GLU A 20 -5.06 -14.29 7.39
N ASP A 21 -3.98 -13.72 6.86
CA ASP A 21 -3.83 -12.26 6.68
C ASP A 21 -4.49 -11.76 5.40
N PHE A 22 -4.61 -12.61 4.40
CA PHE A 22 -5.11 -12.22 3.08
C PHE A 22 -6.49 -11.55 3.12
N PRO A 23 -7.53 -12.06 3.81
CA PRO A 23 -8.87 -11.43 3.78
C PRO A 23 -8.85 -10.00 4.27
N ARG A 24 -8.10 -9.72 5.32
CA ARG A 24 -7.95 -8.37 5.89
C ARG A 24 -7.27 -7.41 4.92
N LEU A 25 -6.20 -7.86 4.29
CA LEU A 25 -5.45 -7.06 3.33
C LEU A 25 -6.21 -6.89 2.00
N ALA A 26 -6.95 -7.92 1.57
CA ALA A 26 -7.77 -7.87 0.37
C ALA A 26 -8.92 -6.85 0.47
N VAL A 27 -9.53 -6.71 1.63
CA VAL A 27 -10.53 -5.67 1.88
C VAL A 27 -9.92 -4.27 1.75
N ARG A 28 -8.75 -4.04 2.32
CA ARG A 28 -8.02 -2.77 2.20
C ARG A 28 -7.61 -2.47 0.75
N ALA A 29 -7.07 -3.46 0.07
CA ALA A 29 -6.67 -3.36 -1.32
C ALA A 29 -7.85 -3.00 -2.23
N SER A 30 -8.97 -3.67 -2.04
CA SER A 30 -10.20 -3.43 -2.81
C SER A 30 -10.76 -2.02 -2.55
N SER A 31 -10.75 -1.59 -1.29
CA SER A 31 -11.17 -0.24 -0.89
C SER A 31 -10.30 0.84 -1.52
N PHE A 32 -8.99 0.62 -1.58
CA PHE A 32 -8.07 1.54 -2.24
C PHE A 32 -8.29 1.58 -3.76
N LEU A 33 -8.56 0.44 -4.39
CA LEU A 33 -8.91 0.37 -5.81
C LEU A 33 -10.18 1.18 -6.13
N ASP A 34 -11.22 1.05 -5.33
CA ASP A 34 -12.45 1.83 -5.49
C ASP A 34 -12.17 3.33 -5.39
N TYR A 35 -11.41 3.73 -4.38
CA TYR A 35 -10.99 5.12 -4.21
C TYR A 35 -10.18 5.63 -5.41
N TYR A 36 -9.17 4.89 -5.80
CA TYR A 36 -8.22 5.31 -6.83
C TYR A 36 -8.84 5.37 -8.23
N THR A 37 -9.72 4.42 -8.55
CA THR A 37 -10.45 4.37 -9.82
C THR A 37 -11.76 5.16 -9.81
N ARG A 38 -12.12 5.80 -8.69
CA ARG A 38 -13.43 6.47 -8.51
C ARG A 38 -14.61 5.53 -8.78
N ASN A 39 -14.57 4.36 -8.17
CA ASN A 39 -15.54 3.26 -8.29
C ASN A 39 -15.64 2.60 -9.66
N LYS A 40 -14.83 2.97 -10.64
CA LYS A 40 -14.82 2.29 -11.95
C LYS A 40 -14.37 0.84 -11.86
N ALA A 41 -13.59 0.48 -10.83
CA ALA A 41 -13.20 -0.90 -10.57
C ALA A 41 -14.41 -1.80 -10.31
N ALA A 42 -15.44 -1.31 -9.61
CA ALA A 42 -16.65 -2.06 -9.31
C ALA A 42 -17.42 -2.46 -10.58
N ASP A 43 -17.48 -1.56 -11.57
CA ASP A 43 -18.14 -1.83 -12.85
C ASP A 43 -17.33 -2.81 -13.72
N ASN A 44 -16.07 -3.01 -13.44
CA ASN A 44 -15.11 -3.81 -14.19
C ASN A 44 -14.47 -4.92 -13.34
N ALA A 45 -15.15 -5.40 -12.32
CA ALA A 45 -14.63 -6.34 -11.33
C ALA A 45 -14.13 -7.68 -11.90
N THR A 46 -14.59 -8.06 -13.09
CA THR A 46 -14.19 -9.29 -13.78
C THR A 46 -12.90 -9.15 -14.58
N LEU A 47 -12.39 -7.92 -14.78
CA LEU A 47 -11.14 -7.70 -15.48
C LEU A 47 -9.96 -8.31 -14.72
N ASP A 48 -9.15 -9.06 -15.43
CA ASP A 48 -7.94 -9.69 -14.88
C ASP A 48 -6.96 -8.64 -14.33
N ALA A 49 -6.85 -7.50 -15.00
CA ALA A 49 -6.05 -6.37 -14.52
C ALA A 49 -6.47 -5.86 -13.14
N ILE A 50 -7.77 -5.82 -12.84
CA ILE A 50 -8.31 -5.46 -11.53
C ILE A 50 -7.92 -6.49 -10.47
N LYS A 51 -8.07 -7.77 -10.77
CA LYS A 51 -7.72 -8.86 -9.85
C LYS A 51 -6.22 -8.89 -9.57
N MET A 52 -5.39 -8.77 -10.60
CA MET A 52 -3.93 -8.72 -10.47
C MET A 52 -3.50 -7.48 -9.67
N CYS A 53 -4.09 -6.33 -9.94
CA CYS A 53 -3.83 -5.11 -9.19
C CYS A 53 -4.22 -5.27 -7.71
N CYS A 54 -5.36 -5.87 -7.42
CA CYS A 54 -5.79 -6.17 -6.05
C CYS A 54 -4.76 -7.04 -5.32
N CYS A 55 -4.28 -8.11 -5.96
CA CYS A 55 -3.24 -8.98 -5.39
C CYS A 55 -1.93 -8.23 -5.15
N ALA A 56 -1.48 -7.40 -6.08
CA ALA A 56 -0.29 -6.58 -5.92
C ALA A 56 -0.44 -5.57 -4.77
N LEU A 57 -1.61 -4.98 -4.60
CA LEU A 57 -1.91 -4.09 -3.47
C LEU A 57 -1.91 -4.85 -2.15
N VAL A 58 -2.38 -6.10 -2.10
CA VAL A 58 -2.29 -6.95 -0.90
C VAL A 58 -0.83 -7.10 -0.46
N ASP A 59 0.07 -7.39 -1.37
CA ASP A 59 1.50 -7.49 -1.06
C ASP A 59 2.08 -6.14 -0.56
N LYS A 60 1.69 -5.04 -1.20
CA LYS A 60 2.14 -3.70 -0.76
C LYS A 60 1.61 -3.34 0.62
N TYR A 61 0.35 -3.66 0.92
CA TYR A 61 -0.20 -3.45 2.26
C TYR A 61 0.52 -4.29 3.33
N ALA A 62 0.90 -5.52 3.01
CA ALA A 62 1.69 -6.34 3.93
C ALA A 62 3.04 -5.69 4.27
N VAL A 63 3.74 -5.16 3.27
CA VAL A 63 5.00 -4.42 3.46
C VAL A 63 4.79 -3.14 4.26
N ILE A 64 3.74 -2.38 3.93
CA ILE A 64 3.40 -1.12 4.62
C ILE A 64 3.09 -1.38 6.09
N GLU A 65 2.30 -2.39 6.41
CA GLU A 65 1.98 -2.75 7.80
C GLU A 65 3.23 -3.18 8.58
N ALA A 66 4.12 -3.94 7.96
CA ALA A 66 5.39 -4.32 8.57
C ALA A 66 6.27 -3.09 8.86
N ALA A 67 6.37 -2.17 7.92
CA ALA A 67 7.12 -0.92 8.08
C ALA A 67 6.51 -0.02 9.17
N GLN A 68 5.19 0.11 9.21
CA GLN A 68 4.49 0.88 10.24
C GLN A 68 4.66 0.28 11.63
N ALA A 69 4.58 -1.05 11.75
CA ALA A 69 4.80 -1.74 13.02
C ALA A 69 6.24 -1.53 13.53
N LEU A 70 7.23 -1.54 12.64
CA LEU A 70 8.61 -1.24 12.98
C LEU A 70 8.79 0.22 13.43
N ALA A 71 8.18 1.17 12.73
CA ALA A 71 8.22 2.60 13.09
C ALA A 71 7.59 2.87 14.46
N VAL A 72 6.44 2.25 14.75
CA VAL A 72 5.78 2.35 16.05
C VAL A 72 6.64 1.74 17.15
N ARG A 73 7.28 0.60 16.91
CA ARG A 73 8.21 -0.01 17.87
C ARG A 73 9.40 0.88 18.16
N ASN A 74 9.98 1.48 17.13
CA ASN A 74 11.11 2.40 17.29
C ASN A 74 10.72 3.65 18.09
N LEU A 75 9.53 4.21 17.83
CA LEU A 75 8.99 5.33 18.57
C LEU A 75 8.75 4.99 20.05
N ALA A 76 8.18 3.83 20.35
CA ALA A 76 7.97 3.35 21.71
C ALA A 76 9.31 3.12 22.45
N ASN A 77 10.30 2.55 21.79
CA ASN A 77 11.64 2.37 22.36
C ASN A 77 12.32 3.70 22.64
N ALA A 78 12.20 4.70 21.77
CA ALA A 78 12.74 6.04 21.99
C ALA A 78 12.08 6.72 23.19
N ALA A 79 10.76 6.58 23.36
CA ALA A 79 10.02 7.11 24.49
C ALA A 79 10.38 6.41 25.82
N ALA A 80 10.57 5.08 25.80
CA ALA A 80 10.91 4.31 26.99
C ALA A 80 12.34 4.58 27.51
N ASN A 81 13.26 4.90 26.63
CA ASN A 81 14.67 5.13 26.98
C ASN A 81 14.95 6.57 27.49
N ASP A 82 13.98 7.47 27.46
CA ASP A 82 14.06 8.88 27.92
C ASP A 82 15.36 9.60 27.50
N ALA A 83 15.94 9.18 26.38
CA ALA A 83 17.25 9.62 25.96
C ALA A 83 17.18 10.24 24.56
N GLU A 84 17.28 11.55 24.52
CA GLU A 84 17.64 12.29 23.29
C GLU A 84 19.12 12.08 22.92
N VAL A 85 19.71 10.96 23.30
CA VAL A 85 21.10 10.66 22.95
C VAL A 85 21.16 10.23 21.50
N LYS A 86 21.62 11.14 20.66
CA LYS A 86 21.76 10.91 19.23
C LYS A 86 22.94 9.97 18.93
N SER A 87 24.01 10.04 19.71
CA SER A 87 25.15 9.14 19.59
C SER A 87 25.92 9.04 20.89
N GLU A 88 26.36 7.84 21.23
CA GLU A 88 27.22 7.55 22.36
C GLU A 88 28.42 6.77 21.86
N THR A 89 29.62 7.21 22.27
CA THR A 89 30.89 6.55 21.94
C THR A 89 31.61 6.19 23.22
N VAL A 90 31.86 4.89 23.41
CA VAL A 90 32.65 4.36 24.55
C VAL A 90 33.76 3.51 23.97
N GLY A 91 35.00 4.02 24.07
CA GLY A 91 36.17 3.34 23.51
C GLY A 91 36.08 3.14 21.98
N SER A 92 36.16 1.90 21.53
CA SER A 92 35.96 1.54 20.12
C SER A 92 34.50 1.26 19.74
N TYR A 93 33.56 1.35 20.68
CA TYR A 93 32.13 1.10 20.46
C TYR A 93 31.38 2.41 20.24
N SER A 94 30.64 2.48 19.15
CA SER A 94 29.77 3.64 18.82
C SER A 94 28.34 3.18 18.66
N ARG A 95 27.41 3.86 19.34
CA ARG A 95 25.97 3.59 19.25
C ARG A 95 25.25 4.89 18.87
N THR A 96 24.45 4.82 17.80
CA THR A 96 23.60 5.92 17.36
C THR A 96 22.16 5.55 17.62
N LEU A 97 21.43 6.42 18.33
CA LEU A 97 19.99 6.26 18.60
C LEU A 97 19.23 7.39 17.90
N ALA A 98 18.12 7.04 17.24
CA ALA A 98 17.20 8.04 16.72
C ALA A 98 16.49 8.76 17.87
N THR A 99 16.36 10.09 17.77
CA THR A 99 15.56 10.88 18.71
C THR A 99 14.07 10.60 18.53
N GLY A 100 13.26 10.91 19.55
CA GLY A 100 11.80 10.77 19.45
C GLY A 100 11.20 11.58 18.31
N GLY A 101 11.73 12.77 18.02
CA GLY A 101 11.33 13.58 16.88
C GLY A 101 11.67 12.94 15.53
N GLU A 102 12.85 12.37 15.38
CA GLU A 102 13.26 11.65 14.16
C GLU A 102 12.41 10.41 13.92
N SER A 103 12.08 9.67 14.98
CA SER A 103 11.20 8.49 14.91
C SER A 103 9.78 8.87 14.51
N ALA A 104 9.24 9.97 15.03
CA ALA A 104 7.92 10.48 14.65
C ALA A 104 7.89 10.95 13.19
N MET A 105 8.90 11.66 12.72
CA MET A 105 9.03 12.07 11.32
C MET A 105 9.16 10.88 10.38
N SER A 106 9.92 9.86 10.78
CA SER A 106 10.05 8.61 10.01
C SER A 106 8.70 7.90 9.86
N ALA A 107 7.88 7.84 10.93
CA ALA A 107 6.55 7.26 10.89
C ALA A 107 5.59 8.04 9.95
N LEU A 108 5.63 9.38 9.97
CA LEU A 108 4.85 10.22 9.07
C LEU A 108 5.29 10.06 7.61
N ASN A 109 6.58 10.07 7.34
CA ASN A 109 7.12 9.86 5.99
C ASN A 109 6.79 8.47 5.45
N ALA A 110 6.77 7.43 6.29
CA ALA A 110 6.35 6.09 5.91
C ALA A 110 4.87 6.06 5.48
N THR A 111 4.00 6.84 6.12
CA THR A 111 2.59 6.94 5.75
C THR A 111 2.40 7.60 4.39
N ASP A 112 3.11 8.68 4.11
CA ASP A 112 3.04 9.37 2.81
C ASP A 112 3.67 8.53 1.69
N GLY A 113 4.79 7.89 1.97
CA GLY A 113 5.43 6.95 1.04
C GLY A 113 4.53 5.75 0.71
N ALA A 114 3.73 5.28 1.67
CA ALA A 114 2.77 4.22 1.47
C ALA A 114 1.71 4.57 0.41
N LYS A 115 1.15 5.77 0.47
CA LYS A 115 0.17 6.24 -0.53
C LYS A 115 0.75 6.30 -1.93
N ASN A 116 1.98 6.80 -2.06
CA ASN A 116 2.69 6.87 -3.32
C ASN A 116 2.98 5.47 -3.89
N LEU A 117 3.35 4.53 -3.05
CA LEU A 117 3.59 3.15 -3.44
C LEU A 117 2.32 2.46 -3.96
N LEU A 118 1.20 2.63 -3.28
CA LEU A 118 -0.09 2.10 -3.70
C LEU A 118 -0.56 2.72 -5.02
N ALA A 119 -0.41 4.03 -5.18
CA ALA A 119 -0.76 4.73 -6.42
C ALA A 119 0.11 4.27 -7.60
N ALA A 120 1.41 4.11 -7.39
CA ALA A 120 2.33 3.59 -8.41
C ALA A 120 1.95 2.16 -8.83
N THR A 121 1.58 1.31 -7.89
CA THR A 121 1.10 -0.05 -8.17
C THR A 121 -0.17 -0.03 -9.02
N CYS A 122 -1.16 0.82 -8.69
CA CYS A 122 -2.36 0.96 -9.51
C CYS A 122 -2.03 1.47 -10.92
N ASN A 123 -1.13 2.42 -11.06
CA ASN A 123 -0.71 2.91 -12.38
C ASN A 123 -0.07 1.81 -13.22
N GLU A 124 0.77 0.98 -12.62
CA GLU A 124 1.45 -0.12 -13.31
C GLU A 124 0.46 -1.12 -13.92
N TYR A 125 -0.54 -1.54 -13.15
CA TYR A 125 -1.50 -2.55 -13.59
C TYR A 125 -2.68 -2.00 -14.41
N LEU A 126 -3.08 -0.76 -14.20
CA LEU A 126 -4.30 -0.20 -14.77
C LEU A 126 -4.08 0.85 -15.87
N ALA A 127 -2.84 1.24 -16.15
CA ALA A 127 -2.52 2.31 -17.10
C ALA A 127 -3.13 2.08 -18.49
N HIS A 128 -3.15 0.84 -18.95
CA HIS A 128 -3.65 0.46 -20.27
C HIS A 128 -5.15 0.15 -20.32
N THR A 129 -5.84 0.14 -19.18
CA THR A 129 -7.27 -0.22 -19.09
C THR A 129 -8.21 0.96 -19.34
N GLY A 130 -7.71 2.19 -19.29
CA GLY A 130 -8.51 3.41 -19.33
C GLY A 130 -9.26 3.74 -18.02
N LEU A 131 -9.20 2.87 -17.02
CA LEU A 131 -9.90 3.08 -15.74
C LEU A 131 -9.35 4.26 -14.93
N LEU A 132 -8.11 4.64 -15.17
CA LEU A 132 -7.46 5.78 -14.50
C LEU A 132 -7.74 7.12 -15.19
N TYR A 133 -8.43 7.13 -16.32
CA TYR A 133 -8.77 8.35 -17.03
C TYR A 133 -9.69 9.23 -16.17
N ARG A 134 -9.25 10.43 -15.89
CA ARG A 134 -9.94 11.42 -15.03
C ARG A 134 -10.61 12.55 -15.82
N GLY A 135 -10.56 12.50 -17.15
CA GLY A 135 -11.25 13.45 -18.02
C GLY A 135 -12.75 13.29 -17.93
N GLY A 136 -13.48 14.39 -18.12
CA GLY A 136 -14.93 14.34 -18.28
C GLY A 136 -15.28 13.46 -19.48
N GLY A 137 -16.22 12.55 -19.31
CA GLY A 137 -16.72 11.75 -20.40
C GLY A 137 -17.24 12.67 -21.50
N CYS A 138 -16.55 12.76 -22.60
CA CYS A 138 -17.13 13.26 -23.81
C CYS A 138 -18.17 12.20 -24.21
N ALA A 139 -19.44 12.49 -24.00
CA ALA A 139 -20.50 11.75 -24.64
C ALA A 139 -20.45 12.11 -26.15
N CYS A 140 -19.41 11.67 -26.82
CA CYS A 140 -19.44 11.60 -28.28
C CYS A 140 -20.37 10.44 -28.64
N THR A 141 -21.66 10.70 -28.61
CA THR A 141 -22.61 9.92 -29.40
C THR A 141 -22.17 10.11 -30.85
N LEU A 142 -21.45 9.11 -31.36
CA LEU A 142 -21.29 8.96 -32.81
C LEU A 142 -22.71 8.94 -33.40
N PRO A 143 -23.02 9.83 -34.35
CA PRO A 143 -24.27 9.70 -35.03
C PRO A 143 -24.29 8.35 -35.72
N THR A 144 -25.25 7.51 -35.35
CA THR A 144 -25.56 6.31 -36.09
C THR A 144 -25.96 6.69 -37.52
N LEU A 145 -25.13 6.30 -38.43
CA LEU A 145 -25.47 6.36 -39.86
C LEU A 145 -26.55 5.34 -40.17
#